data_8ad518ef525881b75c26f5cef2c849b5
#
_entry.id   8ad518ef525881b75c26f5cef2c849b5
#
_cell.length_a   1.000
_cell.length_b   1.000
_cell.length_c   1.000
_cell.angle_alpha   90.00
_cell.angle_beta   90.00
_cell.angle_gamma   90.00
#
_symmetry.space_group_name_H-M   'P 1'
#
loop_
_entity.id
_entity.type
_entity.pdbx_description
1 polymer ?
#
loop_
_entity_poly.entity_id
_entity_poly.type
_entity_poly.pdbx_seq_one_letter_code
_entity_poly.pdbx_strand_id
1 'polypeptide(L)'
;RSTYETLIDKVREYGCIPVMLSLPPIDSMKFYSYICSGFCAEKKNNVLQWLGGSVNTIGNWHEMYNLELYRIAAQEGVRLIDITTCFLSRRDFSSLFCDDGMHPNEEGHQLISDAICAAMPAVV
;
A
#
# COMPACT_ATOMS: atom_id res chain seq x y z
N ARG A 1 -17.00 14.30 0.19
CA ARG A 1 -17.10 12.84 0.36
C ARG A 1 -16.07 12.13 -0.52
N SER A 2 -15.34 11.17 0.04
CA SER A 2 -14.28 10.48 -0.69
C SER A 2 -14.84 9.44 -1.68
N THR A 3 -14.02 9.10 -2.69
CA THR A 3 -14.35 8.03 -3.65
C THR A 3 -14.56 6.68 -2.93
N TYR A 4 -13.79 6.41 -1.88
CA TYR A 4 -13.93 5.18 -1.08
C TYR A 4 -15.29 5.10 -0.37
N GLU A 5 -15.76 6.18 0.23
CA GLU A 5 -17.07 6.23 0.87
C GLU A 5 -18.19 5.96 -0.15
N THR A 6 -18.08 6.56 -1.32
CA THR A 6 -19.02 6.33 -2.41
C THR A 6 -19.01 4.87 -2.88
N LEU A 7 -17.83 4.27 -2.99
CA LEU A 7 -17.68 2.86 -3.38
C LEU A 7 -18.26 1.91 -2.32
N ILE A 8 -18.04 2.20 -1.05
CA ILE A 8 -18.61 1.43 0.07
C ILE A 8 -20.13 1.43 0.00
N ASP A 9 -20.75 2.60 -0.22
CA ASP A 9 -22.19 2.71 -0.37
C ASP A 9 -22.71 1.90 -1.56
N LYS A 10 -22.00 1.96 -2.69
CA LYS A 10 -22.36 1.16 -3.87
C LYS A 10 -22.35 -0.33 -3.58
N VAL A 11 -21.32 -0.82 -2.90
CA VAL A 11 -21.26 -2.24 -2.51
C VAL A 11 -22.45 -2.62 -1.63
N ARG A 12 -22.81 -1.76 -0.68
CA ARG A 12 -23.97 -1.97 0.20
C ARG A 12 -25.30 -1.94 -0.54
N GLU A 13 -25.46 -1.05 -1.51
CA GLU A 13 -26.66 -0.96 -2.37
C GLU A 13 -26.95 -2.28 -3.10
N TYR A 14 -25.90 -3.04 -3.45
CA TYR A 14 -26.05 -4.36 -4.07
C TYR A 14 -26.25 -5.49 -3.06
N GLY A 15 -26.44 -5.17 -1.77
CA GLY A 15 -26.63 -6.18 -0.73
C GLY A 15 -25.37 -6.93 -0.33
N CYS A 16 -24.20 -6.41 -0.71
CA CYS A 16 -22.91 -7.01 -0.38
C CYS A 16 -22.29 -6.36 0.86
N ILE A 17 -21.46 -7.11 1.56
CA ILE A 17 -20.72 -6.63 2.71
C ILE A 17 -19.35 -6.15 2.24
N PRO A 18 -19.04 -4.84 2.34
CA PRO A 18 -17.73 -4.35 1.95
C PRO A 18 -16.64 -4.79 2.94
N VAL A 19 -15.50 -5.16 2.42
CA VAL A 19 -14.28 -5.43 3.18
C VAL A 19 -13.16 -4.63 2.52
N MET A 20 -12.38 -3.91 3.32
CA MET A 20 -11.25 -3.12 2.84
C MET A 20 -9.94 -3.85 3.12
N LEU A 21 -8.96 -3.58 2.28
CA LEU A 21 -7.58 -4.01 2.52
C LEU A 21 -6.73 -2.77 2.77
N SER A 22 -5.80 -2.86 3.71
CA SER A 22 -4.74 -1.86 3.81
C SER A 22 -3.77 -2.00 2.62
N LEU A 23 -2.94 -1.01 2.40
CA LEU A 23 -2.02 -1.01 1.26
C LEU A 23 -0.75 -1.82 1.58
N PRO A 24 -0.20 -2.58 0.62
CA PRO A 24 1.19 -2.99 0.72
C PRO A 24 2.07 -1.76 0.87
N PRO A 25 3.14 -1.80 1.66
CA PRO A 25 4.06 -0.67 1.75
C PRO A 25 4.78 -0.46 0.41
N ILE A 26 5.50 0.65 0.29
CA ILE A 26 6.36 0.90 -0.86
C ILE A 26 7.82 0.81 -0.43
N ASP A 27 8.66 0.19 -1.25
CA ASP A 27 10.12 0.24 -1.06
C ASP A 27 10.63 1.55 -1.67
N SER A 28 10.85 2.55 -0.83
CA SER A 28 11.20 3.90 -1.27
C SER A 28 12.48 3.95 -2.10
N MET A 29 13.49 3.17 -1.73
CA MET A 29 14.77 3.14 -2.45
C MET A 29 14.64 2.48 -3.81
N LYS A 30 13.96 1.34 -3.88
CA LYS A 30 13.67 0.68 -5.17
C LYS A 30 12.86 1.59 -6.09
N PHE A 31 11.82 2.21 -5.56
CA PHE A 31 10.96 3.10 -6.33
C PHE A 31 11.74 4.30 -6.86
N TYR A 32 12.53 4.96 -6.01
CA TYR A 32 13.39 6.07 -6.42
C TYR A 32 14.37 5.64 -7.51
N SER A 33 15.05 4.52 -7.31
CA SER A 33 16.00 3.99 -8.29
C SER A 33 15.34 3.67 -9.63
N TYR A 34 14.12 3.14 -9.59
CA TYR A 34 13.35 2.80 -10.78
C TYR A 34 12.94 4.05 -11.57
N ILE A 35 12.31 5.03 -10.92
CA ILE A 35 11.85 6.26 -11.59
C ILE A 35 13.02 7.13 -12.08
N CYS A 36 14.14 7.07 -11.40
CA CYS A 36 15.35 7.82 -11.79
C CYS A 36 16.29 7.03 -12.71
N SER A 37 15.89 5.83 -13.12
CA SER A 37 16.66 5.02 -14.07
C SER A 37 16.91 5.79 -15.36
N GLY A 38 18.18 5.88 -15.77
CA GLY A 38 18.58 6.66 -16.94
C GLY A 38 18.74 8.16 -16.70
N PHE A 39 18.43 8.67 -15.52
CA PHE A 39 18.69 10.07 -15.18
C PHE A 39 20.18 10.30 -14.88
N CYS A 40 20.70 11.46 -15.28
CA CYS A 40 22.03 11.90 -14.86
C CYS A 40 22.07 12.21 -13.36
N ALA A 41 23.27 12.31 -12.79
CA ALA A 41 23.45 12.59 -11.36
C ALA A 41 22.75 13.88 -10.90
N GLU A 42 22.77 14.92 -11.75
CA GLU A 42 22.11 16.20 -11.45
C GLU A 42 20.59 16.04 -11.33
N LYS A 43 19.95 15.35 -12.27
CA LYS A 43 18.50 15.08 -12.21
C LYS A 43 18.13 14.24 -11.02
N LYS A 44 18.90 13.20 -10.70
CA LYS A 44 18.68 12.38 -9.51
C LYS A 44 18.74 13.22 -8.24
N ASN A 45 19.72 14.11 -8.15
CA ASN A 45 19.86 15.01 -7.01
C ASN A 45 18.68 16.00 -6.92
N ASN A 46 18.19 16.52 -8.04
CA ASN A 46 17.05 17.42 -8.06
C ASN A 46 15.78 16.73 -7.54
N VAL A 47 15.55 15.48 -7.92
CA VAL A 47 14.44 14.68 -7.38
C VAL A 47 14.60 14.47 -5.88
N LEU A 48 15.81 14.13 -5.43
CA LEU A 48 16.09 13.93 -4.01
C LEU A 48 15.87 15.22 -3.21
N GLN A 49 16.30 16.37 -3.72
CA GLN A 49 16.06 17.67 -3.08
C GLN A 49 14.56 17.99 -3.01
N TRP A 50 13.80 17.70 -4.06
CA TRP A 50 12.35 17.86 -4.06
C TRP A 50 11.67 16.98 -2.99
N LEU A 51 12.25 15.80 -2.71
CA LEU A 51 11.80 14.90 -1.64
C LEU A 51 12.25 15.34 -0.24
N GLY A 52 12.89 16.50 -0.11
CA GLY A 52 13.42 16.98 1.17
C GLY A 52 14.73 16.34 1.62
N GLY A 53 15.46 15.74 0.69
CA GLY A 53 16.77 15.12 0.95
C GLY A 53 16.72 13.66 1.38
N SER A 54 15.52 13.04 1.39
CA SER A 54 15.37 11.63 1.79
C SER A 54 14.40 10.90 0.88
N VAL A 55 14.80 9.72 0.40
CA VAL A 55 13.90 8.84 -0.35
C VAL A 55 12.76 8.31 0.51
N ASN A 56 12.92 8.27 1.82
CA ASN A 56 11.89 7.82 2.76
C ASN A 56 10.62 8.67 2.69
N THR A 57 10.70 9.89 2.18
CA THR A 57 9.54 10.76 1.96
C THR A 57 8.50 10.08 1.07
N ILE A 58 8.93 9.28 0.09
CA ILE A 58 8.05 8.51 -0.79
C ILE A 58 7.18 7.55 0.05
N GLY A 59 7.82 6.75 0.89
CA GLY A 59 7.12 5.81 1.78
C GLY A 59 6.23 6.52 2.79
N ASN A 60 6.66 7.66 3.31
CA ASN A 60 5.87 8.44 4.26
C ASN A 60 4.56 8.94 3.62
N TRP A 61 4.63 9.45 2.39
CA TRP A 61 3.43 9.89 1.67
C TRP A 61 2.49 8.72 1.38
N HIS A 62 3.05 7.59 0.98
CA HIS A 62 2.28 6.37 0.76
C HIS A 62 1.56 5.92 2.04
N GLU A 63 2.27 5.94 3.16
CA GLU A 63 1.70 5.57 4.46
C GLU A 63 0.60 6.53 4.93
N MET A 64 0.67 7.80 4.57
CA MET A 64 -0.41 8.75 4.86
C MET A 64 -1.71 8.35 4.16
N TYR A 65 -1.65 7.89 2.91
CA TYR A 65 -2.82 7.33 2.22
C TYR A 65 -3.33 6.06 2.91
N ASN A 66 -2.42 5.22 3.36
CA ASN A 66 -2.79 4.00 4.07
C ASN A 66 -3.52 4.30 5.38
N LEU A 67 -3.04 5.25 6.16
CA LEU A 67 -3.70 5.70 7.40
C LEU A 67 -5.11 6.25 7.11
N GLU A 68 -5.30 6.92 5.99
CA GLU A 68 -6.63 7.39 5.57
C GLU A 68 -7.60 6.23 5.33
N LEU A 69 -7.14 5.11 4.77
CA LEU A 69 -7.97 3.91 4.61
C LEU A 69 -8.43 3.34 5.95
N TYR A 70 -7.54 3.30 6.94
CA TYR A 70 -7.91 2.88 8.30
C TYR A 70 -8.97 3.80 8.89
N ARG A 71 -8.82 5.10 8.70
CA ARG A 71 -9.78 6.10 9.18
C ARG A 71 -11.15 5.93 8.53
N ILE A 72 -11.19 5.76 7.22
CA ILE A 72 -12.43 5.53 6.48
C ILE A 72 -13.09 4.23 6.94
N ALA A 73 -12.34 3.14 7.06
CA ALA A 73 -12.88 1.87 7.52
C ALA A 73 -13.52 1.99 8.91
N ALA A 74 -12.87 2.70 9.82
CA ALA A 74 -13.40 2.93 11.17
C ALA A 74 -14.67 3.79 11.14
N GLN A 75 -14.68 4.88 10.37
CA GLN A 75 -15.83 5.78 10.26
C GLN A 75 -17.04 5.11 9.62
N GLU A 76 -16.83 4.29 8.60
CA GLU A 76 -17.89 3.61 7.86
C GLU A 76 -18.30 2.26 8.47
N GLY A 77 -17.63 1.82 9.53
CA GLY A 77 -17.89 0.53 10.14
C GLY A 77 -17.59 -0.64 9.22
N VAL A 78 -16.56 -0.51 8.37
CA VAL A 78 -16.12 -1.53 7.42
C VAL A 78 -14.95 -2.28 8.00
N ARG A 79 -14.97 -3.61 7.88
CA ARG A 79 -13.82 -4.43 8.26
C ARG A 79 -12.63 -4.15 7.35
N LEU A 80 -11.46 -3.94 7.96
CA LEU A 80 -10.20 -3.78 7.24
C LEU A 80 -9.28 -4.94 7.55
N ILE A 81 -8.75 -5.57 6.50
CA ILE A 81 -7.71 -6.61 6.61
C ILE A 81 -6.36 -5.92 6.49
N ASP A 82 -5.54 -6.04 7.53
CA ASP A 82 -4.23 -5.42 7.60
C ASP A 82 -3.19 -6.23 6.80
N ILE A 83 -2.95 -5.80 5.57
CA ILE A 83 -1.89 -6.35 4.71
C ILE A 83 -0.55 -5.67 5.00
N THR A 84 -0.58 -4.40 5.34
CA THR A 84 0.63 -3.59 5.57
C THR A 84 1.56 -4.22 6.59
N THR A 85 1.02 -4.64 7.73
CA THR A 85 1.81 -5.27 8.80
C THR A 85 2.43 -6.58 8.33
N CYS A 86 1.74 -7.35 7.48
CA CYS A 86 2.27 -8.60 6.93
C CYS A 86 3.58 -8.38 6.16
N PHE A 87 3.67 -7.28 5.41
CA PHE A 87 4.89 -6.91 4.70
C PHE A 87 5.96 -6.35 5.63
N LEU A 88 5.59 -5.37 6.46
CA LEU A 88 6.54 -4.64 7.31
C LEU A 88 7.15 -5.51 8.40
N SER A 89 6.48 -6.57 8.83
CA SER A 89 7.04 -7.51 9.82
C SER A 89 8.12 -8.43 9.23
N ARG A 90 8.25 -8.50 7.92
CA ARG A 90 9.28 -9.29 7.23
C ARG A 90 10.57 -8.47 7.12
N ARG A 91 11.70 -9.08 7.51
CA ARG A 91 13.03 -8.45 7.35
C ARG A 91 13.45 -8.33 5.88
N ASP A 92 12.93 -9.23 5.05
CA ASP A 92 13.18 -9.31 3.62
C ASP A 92 12.06 -8.67 2.79
N PHE A 93 11.30 -7.72 3.36
CA PHE A 93 10.12 -7.18 2.70
C PHE A 93 10.41 -6.59 1.31
N SER A 94 11.63 -6.09 1.10
CA SER A 94 12.08 -5.58 -0.21
C SER A 94 12.02 -6.66 -1.30
N SER A 95 12.27 -7.93 -0.95
CA SER A 95 12.20 -9.05 -1.88
C SER A 95 10.78 -9.43 -2.30
N LEU A 96 9.76 -8.85 -1.67
CA LEU A 96 8.35 -9.10 -1.96
C LEU A 96 7.80 -8.20 -3.08
N PHE A 97 8.63 -7.29 -3.61
CA PHE A 97 8.26 -6.34 -4.64
C PHE A 97 8.98 -6.59 -5.95
N CYS A 98 8.33 -6.19 -7.06
CA CYS A 98 8.98 -6.03 -8.35
C CYS A 98 10.08 -4.95 -8.29
N ASP A 99 10.83 -4.80 -9.37
CA ASP A 99 11.95 -3.86 -9.43
C ASP A 99 11.54 -2.40 -9.21
N ASP A 100 10.27 -2.07 -9.45
CA ASP A 100 9.74 -0.72 -9.20
C ASP A 100 9.53 -0.40 -7.71
N GLY A 101 9.63 -1.39 -6.83
CA GLY A 101 9.43 -1.19 -5.40
C GLY A 101 8.00 -0.88 -4.98
N MET A 102 7.04 -0.91 -5.90
CA MET A 102 5.65 -0.55 -5.67
C MET A 102 4.70 -1.73 -5.85
N HIS A 103 4.87 -2.51 -6.91
CA HIS A 103 4.03 -3.65 -7.19
C HIS A 103 4.56 -4.90 -6.48
N PRO A 104 3.74 -5.59 -5.68
CA PRO A 104 4.12 -6.90 -5.14
C PRO A 104 4.46 -7.89 -6.27
N ASN A 105 5.49 -8.69 -6.06
CA ASN A 105 5.79 -9.81 -6.95
C ASN A 105 4.99 -11.06 -6.57
N GLU A 106 5.34 -12.21 -7.11
CA GLU A 106 4.63 -13.48 -6.84
C GLU A 106 4.59 -13.82 -5.35
N GLU A 107 5.72 -13.70 -4.64
CA GLU A 107 5.77 -13.93 -3.19
C GLU A 107 4.95 -12.90 -2.42
N GLY A 108 4.99 -11.64 -2.83
CA GLY A 108 4.19 -10.57 -2.25
C GLY A 108 2.69 -10.83 -2.43
N HIS A 109 2.27 -11.27 -3.60
CA HIS A 109 0.87 -11.66 -3.85
C HIS A 109 0.47 -12.89 -3.04
N GLN A 110 1.36 -13.85 -2.86
CA GLN A 110 1.09 -15.00 -2.00
C GLN A 110 0.86 -14.58 -0.55
N LEU A 111 1.68 -13.66 -0.05
CA LEU A 111 1.52 -13.10 1.29
C LEU A 111 0.16 -12.41 1.47
N ILE A 112 -0.27 -11.63 0.47
CA ILE A 112 -1.58 -10.98 0.47
C ILE A 112 -2.70 -12.02 0.48
N SER A 113 -2.60 -13.02 -0.38
CA SER A 113 -3.59 -14.11 -0.48
C SER A 113 -3.73 -14.85 0.86
N ASP A 114 -2.62 -15.18 1.48
CA ASP A 114 -2.61 -15.88 2.77
C ASP A 114 -3.27 -15.02 3.87
N ALA A 115 -3.00 -13.72 3.88
CA ALA A 115 -3.61 -12.79 4.83
C ALA A 115 -5.14 -12.69 4.64
N ILE A 116 -5.60 -12.61 3.40
CA ILE A 116 -7.03 -12.58 3.09
C ILE A 116 -7.70 -13.89 3.49
N CYS A 117 -7.12 -15.02 3.13
CA CYS A 117 -7.67 -16.35 3.46
C CYS A 117 -7.73 -16.56 4.98
N ALA A 118 -6.75 -16.09 5.72
CA ALA A 118 -6.74 -16.18 7.19
C ALA A 118 -7.85 -15.32 7.82
N ALA A 119 -8.21 -14.21 7.20
CA ALA A 119 -9.22 -13.27 7.70
C ALA A 119 -10.66 -13.64 7.30
N MET A 120 -10.87 -14.17 6.09
CA MET A 120 -12.20 -14.41 5.51
C MET A 120 -13.08 -15.41 6.26
N PRO A 121 -12.58 -16.52 6.84
CA PRO A 121 -13.43 -17.42 7.62
C PRO A 121 -14.15 -16.75 8.78
N ALA A 122 -13.60 -15.66 9.31
CA ALA A 122 -14.24 -14.89 10.38
C ALA A 122 -15.31 -13.92 9.88
N VAL A 123 -15.41 -13.70 8.55
CA VAL A 123 -16.38 -12.81 7.90
C VAL A 123 -17.60 -13.57 7.42
N VAL A 124 -17.39 -14.81 7.03
CA VAL A 124 -18.44 -15.73 6.57
C VAL A 124 -19.11 -16.46 7.75
#